data_719d5dbd9d69911b93bfca928fe2a0f1
#
_entry.id   719d5dbd9d69911b93bfca928fe2a0f1
#
_cell.length_a   1.000
_cell.length_b   1.000
_cell.length_c   1.000
_cell.angle_alpha   90.00
_cell.angle_beta   90.00
_cell.angle_gamma   90.00
#
_symmetry.space_group_name_H-M   'P 1'
#
loop_
_entity.id
_entity.type
_entity.pdbx_description
1 polymer ?
#
loop_
_entity_poly.entity_id
_entity_poly.type
_entity_poly.pdbx_seq_one_letter_code
_entity_poly.pdbx_strand_id
1 'polypeptide(L)'
;LLSNSIKFTPQGGEIWLKVGWTASGGQYLSVKDTGSGIAEDEIPIVLASFGQGSNSIKSAEQGAGLGLPIAKSLIDMHGGTFTLKSKLRIGTEVIVTFPPERVMSALAPMAEEAPPLQPEGSGTITAEDKRRIRNKPIMSAGTGL
;
A
#
# COMPACT_ATOMS: atom_id res chain seq x y z
N LEU A 1 2.28 14.19 1.63
CA LEU A 1 2.56 13.46 2.87
C LEU A 1 4.03 13.07 2.93
N LEU A 2 4.52 12.25 2.01
CA LEU A 2 5.90 11.77 2.00
C LEU A 2 6.95 12.91 2.01
N SER A 3 6.70 14.00 1.28
CA SER A 3 7.57 15.18 1.28
C SER A 3 7.69 15.82 2.67
N ASN A 4 6.61 15.82 3.46
CA ASN A 4 6.66 16.29 4.85
C ASN A 4 7.55 15.37 5.71
N SER A 5 7.37 14.06 5.61
CA SER A 5 8.21 13.10 6.35
C SER A 5 9.69 13.26 6.00
N ILE A 6 10.04 13.40 4.72
CA ILE A 6 11.43 13.65 4.29
C ILE A 6 11.97 14.95 4.89
N LYS A 7 11.15 16.01 4.89
CA LYS A 7 11.55 17.32 5.37
C LYS A 7 11.79 17.38 6.88
N PHE A 8 10.94 16.70 7.66
CA PHE A 8 10.95 16.79 9.12
C PHE A 8 11.65 15.63 9.82
N THR A 9 12.12 14.62 9.08
CA THR A 9 12.94 13.54 9.62
C THR A 9 14.42 13.91 9.53
N PRO A 10 15.17 13.92 10.64
CA PRO A 10 16.58 14.23 10.61
C PRO A 10 17.39 13.13 9.92
N GLN A 11 18.62 13.44 9.57
CA GLN A 11 19.55 12.47 9.01
C GLN A 11 19.72 11.27 9.96
N GLY A 12 19.63 10.06 9.42
CA GLY A 12 19.65 8.81 10.20
C GLY A 12 18.29 8.40 10.76
N GLY A 13 17.25 9.22 10.57
CA GLY A 13 15.87 8.82 10.89
C GLY A 13 15.26 7.90 9.84
N GLU A 14 14.09 7.37 10.12
CA GLU A 14 13.41 6.36 9.31
C GLU A 14 12.05 6.85 8.85
N ILE A 15 11.66 6.43 7.63
CA ILE A 15 10.35 6.70 7.04
C ILE A 15 9.80 5.39 6.49
N TRP A 16 8.57 5.07 6.87
CA TRP A 16 7.86 3.88 6.37
C TRP A 16 6.65 4.31 5.56
N LEU A 17 6.52 3.71 4.39
CA LEU A 17 5.34 3.78 3.55
C LEU A 17 4.66 2.42 3.56
N LYS A 18 3.39 2.36 3.96
CA LYS A 18 2.57 1.16 3.95
C LYS A 18 1.34 1.38 3.11
N VAL A 19 0.99 0.42 2.30
CA VAL A 19 -0.24 0.38 1.50
C VAL A 19 -0.90 -0.97 1.71
N GLY A 20 -2.20 -1.00 1.77
CA GLY A 20 -2.94 -2.25 1.95
C GLY A 20 -4.44 -2.08 1.81
N TRP A 21 -5.14 -3.15 2.06
CA TRP A 21 -6.59 -3.22 1.99
C TRP A 21 -7.20 -3.10 3.38
N THR A 22 -8.33 -2.42 3.46
CA THR A 22 -9.15 -2.42 4.69
C THR A 22 -10.04 -3.66 4.72
N ALA A 23 -10.51 -4.05 5.89
CA ALA A 23 -11.43 -5.18 6.04
C ALA A 23 -12.76 -4.98 5.28
N SER A 24 -13.15 -3.74 4.99
CA SER A 24 -14.33 -3.38 4.20
C SER A 24 -14.10 -3.36 2.69
N GLY A 25 -12.92 -3.78 2.20
CA GLY A 25 -12.60 -3.77 0.76
C GLY A 25 -12.09 -2.44 0.22
N GLY A 26 -11.94 -1.41 1.06
CA GLY A 26 -11.27 -0.17 0.71
C GLY A 26 -9.75 -0.31 0.74
N GLN A 27 -9.04 0.77 0.45
CA GLN A 27 -7.58 0.83 0.53
C GLN A 27 -7.12 1.82 1.59
N TYR A 28 -5.94 1.56 2.15
CA TYR A 28 -5.26 2.52 3.01
C TYR A 28 -3.82 2.75 2.56
N LEU A 29 -3.33 3.94 2.87
CA LEU A 29 -1.93 4.33 2.77
C LEU A 29 -1.54 4.95 4.10
N SER A 30 -0.42 4.51 4.67
CA SER A 30 0.19 5.10 5.88
C SER A 30 1.59 5.57 5.56
N VAL A 31 1.90 6.79 5.96
CA VAL A 31 3.26 7.34 5.99
C VAL A 31 3.60 7.61 7.44
N LYS A 32 4.65 6.95 7.93
CA LYS A 32 5.15 7.08 9.29
C LYS A 32 6.62 7.52 9.26
N ASP A 33 7.00 8.41 10.13
CA ASP A 33 8.37 8.88 10.28
C ASP A 33 8.82 8.96 11.74
N THR A 34 10.13 9.02 11.94
CA THR A 34 10.79 9.28 13.24
C THR A 34 11.26 10.74 13.34
N GLY A 35 10.52 11.65 12.73
CA GLY A 35 10.85 13.06 12.71
C GLY A 35 10.63 13.78 14.05
N SER A 36 10.65 15.11 13.99
CA SER A 36 10.47 15.95 15.18
C SER A 36 9.14 15.72 15.90
N GLY A 37 8.15 15.15 15.20
CA GLY A 37 6.78 15.06 15.70
C GLY A 37 6.11 16.44 15.83
N ILE A 38 4.86 16.41 16.24
CA ILE A 38 3.98 17.57 16.43
C ILE A 38 3.40 17.48 17.84
N ALA A 39 3.39 18.58 18.56
CA ALA A 39 2.74 18.65 19.85
C ALA A 39 1.21 18.53 19.70
N GLU A 40 0.55 17.92 20.67
CA GLU A 40 -0.88 17.60 20.57
C GLU A 40 -1.75 18.86 20.37
N ASP A 41 -1.42 19.94 21.03
CA ASP A 41 -2.06 21.26 20.93
C ASP A 41 -1.80 21.95 19.57
N GLU A 42 -0.74 21.57 18.86
CA GLU A 42 -0.43 22.09 17.52
C GLU A 42 -1.13 21.31 16.38
N ILE A 43 -1.64 20.10 16.64
CA ILE A 43 -2.29 19.27 15.59
C ILE A 43 -3.44 20.02 14.90
N PRO A 44 -4.36 20.68 15.60
CA PRO A 44 -5.41 21.48 14.96
C PRO A 44 -4.85 22.63 14.10
N ILE A 45 -3.75 23.24 14.55
CA ILE A 45 -3.11 24.36 13.86
C ILE A 45 -2.52 23.90 12.52
N VAL A 46 -1.75 22.80 12.51
CA VAL A 46 -1.11 22.30 11.29
C VAL A 46 -2.10 21.71 10.29
N LEU A 47 -3.32 21.38 10.73
CA LEU A 47 -4.41 20.94 9.86
C LEU A 47 -5.27 22.10 9.33
N ALA A 48 -5.12 23.30 9.89
CA ALA A 48 -5.75 24.50 9.36
C ALA A 48 -4.97 25.05 8.14
N SER A 49 -5.69 25.67 7.21
CA SER A 49 -5.06 26.34 6.06
C SER A 49 -4.10 27.46 6.56
N PHE A 50 -2.87 27.44 6.03
CA PHE A 50 -1.78 28.33 6.46
C PHE A 50 -1.30 28.12 7.91
N GLY A 51 -1.72 27.01 8.55
CA GLY A 51 -1.28 26.63 9.89
C GLY A 51 0.17 26.13 9.86
N GLN A 52 1.01 26.69 10.74
CA GLN A 52 2.39 26.26 10.92
C GLN A 52 2.62 25.99 12.41
N GLY A 53 3.09 24.76 12.74
CA GLY A 53 3.51 24.46 14.11
C GLY A 53 4.81 25.19 14.49
N SER A 54 5.08 25.31 15.78
CA SER A 54 6.22 26.07 16.31
C SER A 54 7.59 25.59 15.81
N ASN A 55 7.73 24.32 15.47
CA ASN A 55 8.95 23.77 14.88
C ASN A 55 9.18 24.21 13.43
N SER A 56 8.14 24.62 12.72
CA SER A 56 8.25 25.10 11.35
C SER A 56 8.79 26.53 11.25
N ILE A 57 8.64 27.34 12.28
CA ILE A 57 9.14 28.70 12.33
C ILE A 57 10.69 28.79 12.37
N LYS A 58 11.35 27.71 12.78
CA LYS A 58 12.82 27.66 12.95
C LYS A 58 13.61 27.23 11.71
N SER A 59 12.97 26.75 10.66
CA SER A 59 13.64 26.30 9.42
C SER A 59 13.35 27.27 8.28
N ALA A 60 14.38 27.91 7.74
CA ALA A 60 14.29 28.89 6.65
C ALA A 60 13.79 28.31 5.29
N GLU A 61 13.59 27.02 5.18
CA GLU A 61 13.14 26.31 3.96
C GLU A 61 11.64 25.95 3.99
N GLN A 62 10.83 26.82 4.55
CA GLN A 62 9.45 26.47 4.86
C GLN A 62 8.50 26.61 3.68
N GLY A 63 7.77 25.51 3.38
CA GLY A 63 6.58 25.55 2.54
C GLY A 63 5.44 26.33 3.22
N ALA A 64 4.45 26.77 2.43
CA ALA A 64 3.35 27.65 2.83
C ALA A 64 2.41 27.11 3.94
N GLY A 65 2.70 25.97 4.58
CA GLY A 65 1.80 25.35 5.58
C GLY A 65 0.52 24.76 4.97
N LEU A 66 0.52 24.52 3.67
CA LEU A 66 -0.68 24.06 2.94
C LEU A 66 -0.72 22.55 2.70
N GLY A 67 0.39 21.82 2.90
CA GLY A 67 0.49 20.41 2.49
C GLY A 67 -0.50 19.48 3.18
N LEU A 68 -0.58 19.53 4.51
CA LEU A 68 -1.51 18.68 5.29
C LEU A 68 -2.98 19.08 5.07
N PRO A 69 -3.36 20.39 5.11
CA PRO A 69 -4.73 20.82 4.82
C PRO A 69 -5.20 20.42 3.42
N ILE A 70 -4.36 20.58 2.40
CA ILE A 70 -4.70 20.19 1.03
C ILE A 70 -4.86 18.67 0.94
N ALA A 71 -3.93 17.89 1.50
CA ALA A 71 -4.03 16.43 1.51
C ALA A 71 -5.32 15.99 2.20
N LYS A 72 -5.65 16.55 3.36
CA LYS A 72 -6.90 16.26 4.07
C LYS A 72 -8.12 16.58 3.21
N SER A 73 -8.20 17.77 2.63
CA SER A 73 -9.32 18.18 1.77
C SER A 73 -9.49 17.26 0.56
N LEU A 74 -8.39 16.85 -0.09
CA LEU A 74 -8.44 15.90 -1.20
C LEU A 74 -8.98 14.53 -0.77
N ILE A 75 -8.56 14.02 0.37
CA ILE A 75 -9.06 12.75 0.90
C ILE A 75 -10.55 12.85 1.24
N ASP A 76 -10.98 13.93 1.91
CA ASP A 76 -12.38 14.17 2.24
C ASP A 76 -13.25 14.25 0.97
N MET A 77 -12.79 14.91 -0.11
CA MET A 77 -13.48 14.97 -1.41
C MET A 77 -13.63 13.58 -2.08
N HIS A 78 -12.76 12.65 -1.77
CA HIS A 78 -12.85 11.26 -2.25
C HIS A 78 -13.67 10.35 -1.32
N GLY A 79 -14.31 10.92 -0.29
CA GLY A 79 -15.06 10.14 0.70
C GLY A 79 -14.17 9.29 1.61
N GLY A 80 -12.87 9.59 1.63
CA GLY A 80 -11.88 8.91 2.46
C GLY A 80 -11.79 9.46 3.87
N THR A 81 -10.93 8.86 4.69
CA THR A 81 -10.61 9.38 6.02
C THR A 81 -9.14 9.75 6.12
N PHE A 82 -8.87 10.83 6.84
CA PHE A 82 -7.52 11.31 7.11
C PHE A 82 -7.28 11.29 8.62
N THR A 83 -6.32 10.48 9.07
CA THR A 83 -5.95 10.36 10.48
C THR A 83 -4.49 10.78 10.66
N LEU A 84 -4.24 11.73 11.54
CA LEU A 84 -2.90 12.16 11.92
C LEU A 84 -2.66 11.78 13.37
N LYS A 85 -1.58 11.05 13.62
CA LYS A 85 -1.06 10.67 14.93
C LYS A 85 0.36 11.20 15.04
N SER A 86 0.64 11.98 16.05
CA SER A 86 1.98 12.51 16.25
C SER A 86 2.30 12.66 17.72
N LYS A 87 3.56 12.55 18.04
CA LYS A 87 4.08 12.83 19.39
C LYS A 87 5.43 13.52 19.24
N LEU A 88 5.58 14.62 19.93
CA LEU A 88 6.79 15.45 19.91
C LEU A 88 8.03 14.59 20.22
N ARG A 89 9.08 14.73 19.41
CA ARG A 89 10.36 13.99 19.47
C ARG A 89 10.26 12.47 19.24
N ILE A 90 9.10 11.98 18.83
CA ILE A 90 8.89 10.55 18.51
C ILE A 90 8.70 10.37 17.01
N GLY A 91 7.89 11.24 16.38
CA GLY A 91 7.58 11.19 14.96
C GLY A 91 6.11 11.39 14.66
N THR A 92 5.77 11.22 13.40
CA THR A 92 4.41 11.41 12.89
C THR A 92 3.98 10.20 12.06
N GLU A 93 2.72 9.84 12.17
CA GLU A 93 2.06 8.86 11.30
C GLU A 93 0.79 9.49 10.73
N VAL A 94 0.70 9.52 9.41
CA VAL A 94 -0.52 9.91 8.70
C VAL A 94 -1.07 8.69 8.00
N ILE A 95 -2.33 8.37 8.29
CA ILE A 95 -3.07 7.26 7.69
C ILE A 95 -4.22 7.85 6.89
N VAL A 96 -4.30 7.51 5.63
CA VAL A 96 -5.43 7.83 4.76
C VAL A 96 -6.12 6.56 4.32
N THR A 97 -7.45 6.57 4.27
CA THR A 97 -8.22 5.44 3.76
C THR A 97 -9.14 5.90 2.65
N PHE A 98 -9.38 5.03 1.69
CA PHE A 98 -10.35 5.21 0.63
C PHE A 98 -11.42 4.13 0.74
N PRO A 99 -12.70 4.48 0.58
CA PRO A 99 -13.78 3.51 0.63
C PRO A 99 -13.77 2.60 -0.60
N PRO A 100 -14.39 1.40 -0.54
CA PRO A 100 -14.35 0.42 -1.62
C PRO A 100 -14.91 0.96 -2.95
N GLU A 101 -15.84 1.90 -2.92
CA GLU A 101 -16.43 2.52 -4.12
C GLU A 101 -15.44 3.36 -4.92
N ARG A 102 -14.31 3.73 -4.31
CA ARG A 102 -13.21 4.46 -4.95
C ARG A 102 -12.06 3.57 -5.38
N VAL A 103 -12.14 2.28 -5.10
CA VAL A 103 -11.12 1.30 -5.47
C VAL A 103 -11.52 0.64 -6.77
N MET A 104 -10.66 0.72 -7.79
CA MET A 104 -10.92 0.04 -9.06
C MET A 104 -10.80 -1.47 -8.87
N SER A 105 -11.83 -2.22 -9.26
CA SER A 105 -11.84 -3.69 -9.19
C SER A 105 -10.68 -4.35 -9.96
N ALA A 106 -10.13 -3.68 -10.97
CA ALA A 106 -8.94 -4.12 -11.69
C ALA A 106 -7.67 -4.20 -10.83
N LEU A 107 -7.65 -3.52 -9.66
CA LEU A 107 -6.56 -3.58 -8.68
C LEU A 107 -6.87 -4.55 -7.53
N ALA A 108 -8.08 -5.09 -7.45
CA ALA A 108 -8.35 -6.21 -6.57
C ALA A 108 -7.44 -7.37 -6.99
N PRO A 109 -6.75 -8.06 -6.06
CA PRO A 109 -6.08 -9.30 -6.40
C PRO A 109 -7.12 -10.16 -7.12
N MET A 110 -6.84 -10.52 -8.37
CA MET A 110 -7.64 -11.52 -9.06
C MET A 110 -7.60 -12.74 -8.15
N ALA A 111 -8.70 -13.01 -7.46
CA ALA A 111 -8.92 -14.34 -6.92
C ALA A 111 -8.84 -15.23 -8.16
N GLU A 112 -7.74 -15.95 -8.28
CA GLU A 112 -7.59 -17.00 -9.27
C GLU A 112 -8.70 -18.00 -8.93
N GLU A 113 -9.85 -17.84 -9.60
CA GLU A 113 -10.85 -18.90 -9.60
C GLU A 113 -10.13 -20.11 -10.20
N ALA A 114 -9.59 -20.93 -9.31
CA ALA A 114 -9.16 -22.25 -9.70
C ALA A 114 -10.38 -22.90 -10.38
N PRO A 115 -10.27 -23.29 -11.66
CA PRO A 115 -11.38 -23.93 -12.33
C PRO A 115 -11.82 -25.10 -11.44
N PRO A 116 -13.13 -25.30 -11.25
CA PRO A 116 -13.61 -26.39 -10.43
C PRO A 116 -12.96 -27.67 -10.95
N LEU A 117 -12.22 -28.34 -10.08
CA LEU A 117 -11.68 -29.68 -10.37
C LEU A 117 -12.87 -30.56 -10.75
N GLN A 118 -13.07 -30.73 -12.05
CA GLN A 118 -13.99 -31.70 -12.52
C GLN A 118 -13.43 -33.07 -12.04
N PRO A 119 -14.19 -33.86 -11.33
CA PRO A 119 -13.74 -35.23 -11.01
C PRO A 119 -13.48 -35.89 -12.34
N GLU A 120 -12.21 -36.11 -12.68
CA GLU A 120 -11.82 -36.92 -13.82
C GLU A 120 -12.53 -38.24 -13.67
N GLY A 121 -13.40 -38.51 -14.62
CA GLY A 121 -14.11 -39.78 -14.67
C GLY A 121 -13.12 -40.93 -14.55
N SER A 122 -13.46 -41.93 -13.77
CA SER A 122 -12.72 -43.18 -13.61
C SER A 122 -12.58 -43.89 -14.95
N GLY A 123 -11.66 -43.40 -15.78
CA GLY A 123 -11.26 -44.08 -17.01
C GLY A 123 -10.44 -45.30 -16.63
N THR A 124 -11.05 -46.45 -16.65
CA THR A 124 -10.35 -47.74 -16.53
C THR A 124 -9.35 -47.85 -17.69
N ILE A 125 -8.05 -47.75 -17.38
CA ILE A 125 -6.98 -47.92 -18.36
C ILE A 125 -7.07 -49.34 -18.92
N THR A 126 -7.46 -49.47 -20.18
CA THR A 126 -7.58 -50.76 -20.86
C THR A 126 -6.21 -51.37 -21.16
N ALA A 127 -6.17 -52.68 -21.39
CA ALA A 127 -4.93 -53.40 -21.73
C ALA A 127 -4.27 -52.87 -23.02
N GLU A 128 -5.04 -52.22 -23.89
CA GLU A 128 -4.58 -51.59 -25.13
C GLU A 128 -3.82 -50.31 -24.87
N ASP A 129 -4.26 -49.47 -23.91
CA ASP A 129 -3.58 -48.22 -23.51
C ASP A 129 -2.20 -48.55 -22.92
N LYS A 130 -2.08 -49.59 -22.14
CA LYS A 130 -0.78 -50.07 -21.58
C LYS A 130 0.20 -50.52 -22.66
N ARG A 131 -0.27 -51.08 -23.79
CA ARG A 131 0.60 -51.40 -24.93
C ARG A 131 1.11 -50.17 -25.67
N ARG A 132 0.29 -49.16 -25.80
CA ARG A 132 0.64 -47.92 -26.51
C ARG A 132 1.71 -47.11 -25.78
N ILE A 133 1.69 -47.09 -24.46
CA ILE A 133 2.68 -46.41 -23.62
C ILE A 133 4.05 -47.12 -23.69
N ARG A 134 4.09 -48.44 -23.79
CA ARG A 134 5.33 -49.22 -23.79
C ARG A 134 6.11 -49.16 -25.11
N ASN A 135 5.47 -48.75 -26.21
CA ASN A 135 6.06 -48.76 -27.56
C ASN A 135 6.40 -47.31 -28.07
N LYS A 136 6.46 -46.30 -27.23
CA LYS A 136 6.87 -44.96 -27.64
C LYS A 136 8.42 -44.89 -27.65
N PRO A 137 9.06 -44.67 -28.82
CA PRO A 137 10.53 -44.54 -28.85
C PRO A 137 10.99 -43.32 -28.09
N ILE A 138 11.99 -43.51 -27.24
CA ILE A 138 12.69 -42.42 -26.55
C ILE A 138 13.54 -41.69 -27.60
N MET A 139 13.11 -40.48 -27.98
CA MET A 139 13.97 -39.61 -28.81
C MET A 139 15.12 -39.12 -27.95
N SER A 140 16.31 -39.61 -28.26
CA SER A 140 17.55 -39.13 -27.67
C SER A 140 17.77 -37.65 -28.05
N ALA A 141 17.97 -36.76 -27.07
CA ALA A 141 18.43 -35.43 -27.28
C ALA A 141 19.87 -35.47 -27.83
N GLY A 142 20.01 -35.12 -29.11
CA GLY A 142 21.31 -34.96 -29.74
C GLY A 142 22.04 -33.77 -29.19
N THR A 143 23.20 -34.00 -28.61
CA THR A 143 24.25 -33.04 -28.36
C THR A 143 24.78 -32.54 -29.69
N GLY A 144 24.68 -31.26 -29.98
CA GLY A 144 25.31 -30.60 -31.14
C GLY A 144 26.10 -29.38 -30.67
N LEU A 145 27.36 -29.38 -31.00
CA LEU A 145 28.47 -28.44 -30.82
C LEU A 145 28.08 -26.94 -30.94
#